data_6c1960d80ad1bea10dd202b810a45c40
#
_entry.id   6c1960d80ad1bea10dd202b810a45c40
#
_cell.length_a   1.000
_cell.length_b   1.000
_cell.length_c   1.000
_cell.angle_alpha   90.00
_cell.angle_beta   90.00
_cell.angle_gamma   90.00
#
_symmetry.space_group_name_H-M   'P 1'
#
loop_
_entity.id
_entity.type
_entity.pdbx_description
1 polymer ?
#
loop_
_entity_poly.entity_id
_entity_poly.type
_entity_poly.pdbx_seq_one_letter_code
_entity_poly.pdbx_strand_id
1 'polypeptide(L)'
;HHHIQKEEAERDLAREGAFAGYRVASWEQAGRLGVKTAMQKLTNHGESVKHVLRAWLVVIVVFGLAYPFVGGIEDSDGTRYQIAPLADLGTGGGLNDFLLNIYFSGITFSTIGYGDLSPAAPGTRALVFVESLIGAVLVALLVFVLGRRVAR
;
A
#
# COMPACT_ATOMS: atom_id res chain seq x y z
N HIS A 1 14.97 -23.44 -52.95
CA HIS A 1 15.59 -23.18 -51.61
C HIS A 1 15.17 -21.85 -51.00
N HIS A 2 14.97 -20.78 -51.77
CA HIS A 2 14.61 -19.44 -51.27
C HIS A 2 13.17 -19.34 -50.71
N HIS A 3 12.23 -20.15 -51.22
CA HIS A 3 10.83 -20.11 -50.74
C HIS A 3 10.65 -20.74 -49.37
N ILE A 4 11.38 -21.81 -49.08
CA ILE A 4 11.29 -22.53 -47.80
C ILE A 4 11.84 -21.68 -46.65
N GLN A 5 12.93 -20.96 -46.86
CA GLN A 5 13.52 -20.07 -45.85
C GLN A 5 12.64 -18.87 -45.51
N LYS A 6 11.84 -18.36 -46.48
CA LYS A 6 10.88 -17.29 -46.21
C LYS A 6 9.71 -17.76 -45.33
N GLU A 7 9.16 -18.94 -45.65
CA GLU A 7 8.07 -19.49 -44.86
C GLU A 7 8.48 -19.86 -43.43
N GLU A 8 9.71 -20.32 -43.21
CA GLU A 8 10.23 -20.60 -41.88
C GLU A 8 10.44 -19.30 -41.08
N ALA A 9 10.98 -18.24 -41.69
CA ALA A 9 11.15 -16.95 -41.05
C ALA A 9 9.81 -16.28 -40.68
N GLU A 10 8.78 -16.38 -41.52
CA GLU A 10 7.45 -15.87 -41.24
C GLU A 10 6.76 -16.65 -40.10
N ARG A 11 6.99 -17.96 -40.01
CA ARG A 11 6.46 -18.78 -38.91
C ARG A 11 7.13 -18.47 -37.58
N ASP A 12 8.43 -18.19 -37.57
CA ASP A 12 9.17 -17.82 -36.38
C ASP A 12 8.77 -16.41 -35.86
N LEU A 13 8.61 -15.44 -36.77
CA LEU A 13 8.09 -14.10 -36.42
C LEU A 13 6.65 -14.15 -35.89
N ALA A 14 5.80 -15.02 -36.49
CA ALA A 14 4.43 -15.21 -35.99
C ALA A 14 4.41 -15.86 -34.60
N ARG A 15 5.34 -16.80 -34.32
CA ARG A 15 5.50 -17.40 -33.00
C ARG A 15 5.98 -16.39 -31.96
N GLU A 16 7.01 -15.61 -32.27
CA GLU A 16 7.51 -14.58 -31.36
C GLU A 16 6.45 -13.50 -31.05
N GLY A 17 5.70 -13.07 -32.07
CA GLY A 17 4.57 -12.14 -31.92
C GLY A 17 3.45 -12.71 -31.04
N ALA A 18 3.13 -13.99 -31.20
CA ALA A 18 2.12 -14.68 -30.39
C ALA A 18 2.58 -14.82 -28.91
N PHE A 19 3.86 -15.13 -28.68
CA PHE A 19 4.41 -15.22 -27.33
C PHE A 19 4.50 -13.85 -26.65
N ALA A 20 4.88 -12.80 -27.37
CA ALA A 20 4.90 -11.43 -26.85
C ALA A 20 3.49 -10.96 -26.48
N GLY A 21 2.50 -11.18 -27.37
CA GLY A 21 1.10 -10.86 -27.12
C GLY A 21 0.51 -11.62 -25.93
N TYR A 22 0.86 -12.90 -25.75
CA TYR A 22 0.42 -13.70 -24.62
C TYR A 22 1.00 -13.23 -23.29
N ARG A 23 2.27 -12.82 -23.25
CA ARG A 23 2.91 -12.28 -22.06
C ARG A 23 2.31 -10.94 -21.63
N VAL A 24 2.10 -10.02 -22.56
CA VAL A 24 1.46 -8.72 -22.27
C VAL A 24 0.02 -8.91 -21.80
N ALA A 25 -0.76 -9.74 -22.48
CA ALA A 25 -2.14 -10.06 -22.09
C ALA A 25 -2.23 -10.70 -20.69
N SER A 26 -1.27 -11.54 -20.31
CA SER A 26 -1.26 -12.20 -19.00
C SER A 26 -1.00 -11.23 -17.85
N TRP A 27 -0.11 -10.23 -18.03
CA TRP A 27 0.17 -9.21 -17.01
C TRP A 27 -0.99 -8.23 -16.84
N GLU A 28 -1.61 -7.81 -17.94
CA GLU A 28 -2.80 -6.96 -17.88
C GLU A 28 -4.00 -7.70 -17.25
N GLN A 29 -4.18 -8.97 -17.57
CA GLN A 29 -5.25 -9.79 -17.00
C GLN A 29 -5.00 -10.08 -15.52
N ALA A 30 -3.76 -10.35 -15.11
CA ALA A 30 -3.39 -10.55 -13.71
C ALA A 30 -3.59 -9.26 -12.90
N GLY A 31 -3.20 -8.10 -13.43
CA GLY A 31 -3.45 -6.81 -12.79
C GLY A 31 -4.94 -6.51 -12.65
N ARG A 32 -5.73 -6.71 -13.71
CA ARG A 32 -7.19 -6.51 -13.70
C ARG A 32 -7.92 -7.50 -12.78
N LEU A 33 -7.46 -8.75 -12.72
CA LEU A 33 -8.00 -9.76 -11.81
C LEU A 33 -7.65 -9.42 -10.36
N GLY A 34 -6.41 -9.01 -10.08
CA GLY A 34 -5.99 -8.58 -8.75
C GLY A 34 -6.78 -7.39 -8.23
N VAL A 35 -6.94 -6.35 -9.05
CA VAL A 35 -7.74 -5.16 -8.71
C VAL A 35 -9.23 -5.52 -8.57
N LYS A 36 -9.79 -6.32 -9.49
CA LYS A 36 -11.19 -6.78 -9.39
C LYS A 36 -11.41 -7.63 -8.16
N THR A 37 -10.51 -8.55 -7.84
CA THR A 37 -10.64 -9.42 -6.65
C THR A 37 -10.45 -8.63 -5.36
N ALA A 38 -9.53 -7.67 -5.33
CA ALA A 38 -9.38 -6.75 -4.20
C ALA A 38 -10.62 -5.85 -4.05
N MET A 39 -11.10 -5.24 -5.13
CA MET A 39 -12.34 -4.49 -5.12
C MET A 39 -13.55 -5.35 -4.76
N GLN A 40 -13.67 -6.56 -5.30
CA GLN A 40 -14.77 -7.48 -4.95
C GLN A 40 -14.70 -7.91 -3.48
N LYS A 41 -13.53 -8.20 -2.92
CA LYS A 41 -13.37 -8.47 -1.49
C LYS A 41 -13.68 -7.27 -0.61
N LEU A 42 -13.33 -6.06 -1.06
CA LEU A 42 -13.64 -4.81 -0.37
C LEU A 42 -15.12 -4.40 -0.54
N THR A 43 -15.76 -4.75 -1.67
CA THR A 43 -17.13 -4.32 -2.00
C THR A 43 -18.16 -5.44 -1.88
N ASN A 44 -17.78 -6.72 -1.90
CA ASN A 44 -18.72 -7.86 -1.88
C ASN A 44 -19.49 -8.01 -0.56
N HIS A 45 -19.11 -7.25 0.45
CA HIS A 45 -19.87 -7.04 1.67
C HIS A 45 -20.19 -5.55 1.85
N GLY A 46 -20.40 -4.82 0.75
CA GLY A 46 -20.58 -3.37 0.61
C GLY A 46 -21.69 -2.72 1.46
N GLU A 47 -22.13 -3.36 2.50
CA GLU A 47 -23.06 -2.84 3.49
C GLU A 47 -22.42 -2.64 4.88
N SER A 48 -21.19 -3.03 5.08
CA SER A 48 -20.61 -2.98 6.42
C SER A 48 -19.48 -1.96 6.54
N VAL A 49 -19.82 -0.77 7.05
CA VAL A 49 -18.87 0.23 7.55
C VAL A 49 -17.76 -0.42 8.39
N LYS A 50 -18.09 -1.50 9.10
CA LYS A 50 -17.16 -2.28 9.92
C LYS A 50 -15.96 -2.84 9.13
N HIS A 51 -16.13 -3.22 7.86
CA HIS A 51 -15.03 -3.73 7.03
C HIS A 51 -14.06 -2.61 6.61
N VAL A 52 -14.60 -1.43 6.28
CA VAL A 52 -13.77 -0.26 5.95
C VAL A 52 -12.99 0.19 7.18
N LEU A 53 -13.61 0.25 8.36
CA LEU A 53 -12.93 0.60 9.61
C LEU A 53 -11.86 -0.43 10.00
N ARG A 54 -12.10 -1.72 9.76
CA ARG A 54 -11.06 -2.75 9.96
C ARG A 54 -9.88 -2.55 9.00
N ALA A 55 -10.15 -2.26 7.73
CA ALA A 55 -9.10 -1.97 6.75
C ALA A 55 -8.29 -0.75 7.18
N TRP A 56 -8.91 0.31 7.71
CA TRP A 56 -8.23 1.46 8.28
C TRP A 56 -7.27 1.06 9.40
N LEU A 57 -7.79 0.32 10.38
CA LEU A 57 -6.99 -0.13 11.51
C LEU A 57 -5.79 -0.97 11.06
N VAL A 58 -6.01 -1.88 10.11
CA VAL A 58 -4.95 -2.72 9.55
C VAL A 58 -3.87 -1.87 8.87
N VAL A 59 -4.26 -0.90 8.05
CA VAL A 59 -3.29 -0.01 7.37
C VAL A 59 -2.47 0.76 8.40
N ILE A 60 -3.12 1.42 9.38
CA ILE A 60 -2.44 2.18 10.44
C ILE A 60 -1.45 1.30 11.20
N VAL A 61 -1.87 0.09 11.60
CA VAL A 61 -0.99 -0.82 12.33
C VAL A 61 0.17 -1.28 11.45
N VAL A 62 -0.08 -1.68 10.21
CA VAL A 62 0.98 -2.17 9.30
C VAL A 62 2.02 -1.09 9.01
N PHE A 63 1.61 0.14 8.71
CA PHE A 63 2.54 1.23 8.45
C PHE A 63 3.24 1.69 9.72
N GLY A 64 2.53 1.83 10.84
CA GLY A 64 3.12 2.14 12.14
C GLY A 64 4.17 1.13 12.59
N LEU A 65 3.96 -0.16 12.26
CA LEU A 65 4.95 -1.24 12.45
C LEU A 65 6.14 -1.13 11.49
N ALA A 66 5.92 -0.67 10.27
CA ALA A 66 6.96 -0.61 9.24
C ALA A 66 7.92 0.58 9.41
N TYR A 67 7.44 1.72 9.88
CA TYR A 67 8.25 2.94 10.03
C TYR A 67 9.54 2.76 10.83
N PRO A 68 9.53 2.12 12.01
CA PRO A 68 10.75 1.95 12.80
C PRO A 68 11.86 1.21 12.07
N PHE A 69 11.52 0.29 11.14
CA PHE A 69 12.47 -0.53 10.38
C PHE A 69 13.05 0.17 9.15
N VAL A 70 12.39 1.22 8.65
CA VAL A 70 12.78 1.90 7.40
C VAL A 70 13.47 3.24 7.68
N GLY A 71 13.69 3.57 8.95
CA GLY A 71 14.39 4.78 9.35
C GLY A 71 13.66 5.63 10.37
N GLY A 72 12.47 5.20 10.81
CA GLY A 72 11.72 5.81 11.90
C GLY A 72 11.18 7.21 11.60
N ILE A 73 10.74 7.85 12.65
CA ILE A 73 10.23 9.22 12.68
C ILE A 73 11.10 10.06 13.60
N GLU A 74 11.03 11.37 13.46
CA GLU A 74 11.73 12.33 14.32
C GLU A 74 10.76 13.40 14.83
N ASP A 75 11.01 13.85 16.06
CA ASP A 75 10.32 14.93 16.71
C ASP A 75 10.93 16.30 16.30
N SER A 76 10.25 17.38 16.63
CA SER A 76 10.73 18.77 16.47
C SER A 76 12.09 19.03 17.10
N ASP A 77 12.43 18.31 18.18
CA ASP A 77 13.71 18.39 18.87
C ASP A 77 14.83 17.57 18.23
N GLY A 78 14.55 16.87 17.11
CA GLY A 78 15.48 16.01 16.40
C GLY A 78 15.69 14.64 17.04
N THR A 79 14.88 14.27 18.03
CA THR A 79 14.89 12.92 18.61
C THR A 79 14.29 11.92 17.65
N ARG A 80 15.02 10.85 17.32
CA ARG A 80 14.57 9.81 16.40
C ARG A 80 14.00 8.60 17.12
N TYR A 81 12.83 8.18 16.68
CA TYR A 81 12.11 6.99 17.17
C TYR A 81 12.20 5.89 16.09
N GLN A 82 13.31 5.15 16.15
CA GLN A 82 13.58 4.03 15.24
C GLN A 82 14.00 2.81 16.04
N ILE A 83 13.66 1.63 15.60
CA ILE A 83 14.16 0.38 16.15
C ILE A 83 15.47 0.06 15.43
N ALA A 84 16.59 0.38 16.07
CA ALA A 84 17.88 -0.17 15.72
C ALA A 84 18.19 -1.21 16.79
N PRO A 85 18.75 -2.27 16.55
CA PRO A 85 18.39 -3.64 16.31
C PRO A 85 17.28 -4.21 17.23
N LEU A 86 16.71 -5.37 16.88
CA LEU A 86 15.63 -6.09 17.62
C LEU A 86 15.84 -6.28 19.15
N ALA A 87 17.05 -6.02 19.64
CA ALA A 87 17.38 -6.11 21.07
C ALA A 87 16.67 -5.04 21.93
N ASP A 88 16.28 -3.91 21.35
CA ASP A 88 15.68 -2.80 22.10
C ASP A 88 14.17 -2.94 22.36
N LEU A 89 13.51 -3.95 21.76
CA LEU A 89 12.09 -4.23 22.00
C LEU A 89 11.74 -4.59 23.45
N GLY A 90 12.74 -5.00 24.24
CA GLY A 90 12.58 -5.34 25.67
C GLY A 90 12.81 -4.19 26.63
N THR A 91 13.25 -3.03 26.16
CA THR A 91 13.48 -1.84 26.97
C THR A 91 12.26 -0.93 26.94
N GLY A 92 11.94 -0.24 28.03
CA GLY A 92 10.76 0.66 28.09
C GLY A 92 10.75 1.76 27.02
N GLY A 93 11.92 2.10 26.43
CA GLY A 93 12.05 2.99 25.29
C GLY A 93 11.47 2.39 24.01
N GLY A 94 11.77 1.14 23.70
CA GLY A 94 11.30 0.52 22.46
C GLY A 94 9.78 0.42 22.30
N LEU A 95 9.04 0.23 23.38
CA LEU A 95 7.57 0.25 23.36
C LEU A 95 7.02 1.66 23.09
N ASN A 96 7.61 2.68 23.71
CA ASN A 96 7.20 4.06 23.49
C ASN A 96 7.46 4.49 22.04
N ASP A 97 8.62 4.17 21.50
CA ASP A 97 8.99 4.46 20.12
C ASP A 97 8.01 3.79 19.14
N PHE A 98 7.60 2.58 19.45
CA PHE A 98 6.63 1.84 18.69
C PHE A 98 5.24 2.51 18.70
N LEU A 99 4.77 2.89 19.86
CA LEU A 99 3.48 3.60 20.01
C LEU A 99 3.48 4.94 19.29
N LEU A 100 4.60 5.69 19.32
CA LEU A 100 4.74 6.95 18.60
C LEU A 100 4.71 6.73 17.07
N ASN A 101 5.30 5.66 16.56
CA ASN A 101 5.22 5.32 15.14
C ASN A 101 3.78 4.93 14.72
N ILE A 102 3.03 4.21 15.57
CA ILE A 102 1.61 3.92 15.32
C ILE A 102 0.77 5.21 15.36
N TYR A 103 1.02 6.08 16.32
CA TYR A 103 0.37 7.39 16.40
C TYR A 103 0.64 8.22 15.13
N PHE A 104 1.90 8.28 14.68
CA PHE A 104 2.29 8.97 13.45
C PHE A 104 1.57 8.42 12.22
N SER A 105 1.47 7.09 12.09
CA SER A 105 0.68 6.46 11.04
C SER A 105 -0.78 6.90 11.11
N GLY A 106 -1.39 6.92 12.29
CA GLY A 106 -2.78 7.35 12.46
C GLY A 106 -3.04 8.78 12.00
N ILE A 107 -2.18 9.73 12.37
CA ILE A 107 -2.32 11.15 11.96
C ILE A 107 -1.99 11.36 10.48
N THR A 108 -1.08 10.57 9.92
CA THR A 108 -0.74 10.58 8.49
C THR A 108 -1.89 10.01 7.66
N PHE A 109 -2.39 8.84 8.04
CA PHE A 109 -3.53 8.18 7.38
C PHE A 109 -4.78 9.06 7.36
N SER A 110 -5.08 9.71 8.47
CA SER A 110 -6.24 10.61 8.61
C SER A 110 -6.01 11.99 7.98
N THR A 111 -4.84 12.26 7.41
CA THR A 111 -4.44 13.54 6.82
C THR A 111 -4.50 14.73 7.80
N ILE A 112 -4.47 14.45 9.10
CA ILE A 112 -4.48 15.50 10.14
C ILE A 112 -3.12 16.21 10.18
N GLY A 113 -2.01 15.45 10.31
CA GLY A 113 -0.64 15.95 10.26
C GLY A 113 -0.37 17.12 11.21
N TYR A 114 -0.38 16.89 12.52
CA TYR A 114 -0.10 17.93 13.51
C TYR A 114 1.27 18.61 13.37
N GLY A 115 2.22 17.93 12.72
CA GLY A 115 3.57 18.45 12.50
C GLY A 115 4.50 18.30 13.72
N ASP A 116 4.05 17.63 14.75
CA ASP A 116 4.83 17.25 15.94
C ASP A 116 5.87 16.16 15.64
N LEU A 117 5.56 15.29 14.68
CA LEU A 117 6.42 14.22 14.20
C LEU A 117 6.60 14.31 12.66
N SER A 118 7.80 13.95 12.19
CA SER A 118 8.14 13.95 10.77
C SER A 118 8.93 12.70 10.37
N PRO A 119 8.93 12.31 9.08
CA PRO A 119 9.68 11.15 8.62
C PRO A 119 11.19 11.43 8.61
N ALA A 120 11.95 10.66 9.40
CA ALA A 120 13.38 10.87 9.62
C ALA A 120 14.28 10.45 8.43
N ALA A 121 13.81 9.57 7.54
CA ALA A 121 14.60 9.00 6.47
C ALA A 121 13.88 9.03 5.11
N PRO A 122 14.61 8.98 3.98
CA PRO A 122 13.99 8.92 2.65
C PRO A 122 13.05 7.72 2.46
N GLY A 123 13.39 6.56 3.02
CA GLY A 123 12.54 5.37 2.99
C GLY A 123 11.22 5.58 3.74
N THR A 124 11.27 6.21 4.91
CA THR A 124 10.07 6.57 5.67
C THR A 124 9.21 7.57 4.90
N ARG A 125 9.81 8.56 4.22
CA ARG A 125 9.08 9.52 3.36
C ARG A 125 8.32 8.83 2.23
N ALA A 126 8.93 7.83 1.60
CA ALA A 126 8.29 7.03 0.56
C ALA A 126 7.09 6.24 1.12
N LEU A 127 7.24 5.62 2.30
CA LEU A 127 6.15 4.92 2.97
C LEU A 127 5.00 5.88 3.35
N VAL A 128 5.31 7.05 3.90
CA VAL A 128 4.31 8.09 4.24
C VAL A 128 3.51 8.49 3.02
N PHE A 129 4.18 8.68 1.87
CA PHE A 129 3.51 9.01 0.62
C PHE A 129 2.52 7.92 0.19
N VAL A 130 2.95 6.65 0.23
CA VAL A 130 2.09 5.50 -0.12
C VAL A 130 0.93 5.38 0.85
N GLU A 131 1.18 5.51 2.15
CA GLU A 131 0.13 5.47 3.18
C GLU A 131 -0.92 6.55 2.97
N SER A 132 -0.49 7.79 2.70
CA SER A 132 -1.38 8.92 2.47
C SER A 132 -2.30 8.69 1.25
N LEU A 133 -1.78 8.09 0.17
CA LEU A 133 -2.59 7.72 -0.99
C LEU A 133 -3.63 6.65 -0.64
N ILE A 134 -3.23 5.61 0.08
CA ILE A 134 -4.14 4.55 0.54
C ILE A 134 -5.21 5.14 1.47
N GLY A 135 -4.80 6.01 2.40
CA GLY A 135 -5.69 6.71 3.30
C GLY A 135 -6.77 7.50 2.57
N ALA A 136 -6.38 8.32 1.60
CA ALA A 136 -7.30 9.11 0.79
C ALA A 136 -8.34 8.22 0.06
N VAL A 137 -7.91 7.10 -0.53
CA VAL A 137 -8.82 6.14 -1.20
C VAL A 137 -9.78 5.50 -0.20
N LEU A 138 -9.30 5.10 0.96
CA LEU A 138 -10.14 4.47 1.98
C LEU A 138 -11.13 5.44 2.62
N VAL A 139 -10.75 6.72 2.79
CA VAL A 139 -11.67 7.79 3.25
C VAL A 139 -12.77 8.00 2.21
N ALA A 140 -12.43 8.11 0.92
CA ALA A 140 -13.40 8.24 -0.16
C ALA A 140 -14.36 7.03 -0.20
N LEU A 141 -13.84 5.82 0.00
CA LEU A 141 -14.64 4.60 0.07
C LEU A 141 -15.60 4.61 1.26
N LEU A 142 -15.16 5.10 2.42
CA LEU A 142 -16.03 5.22 3.60
C LEU A 142 -17.19 6.18 3.34
N VAL A 143 -16.90 7.37 2.79
CA VAL A 143 -17.93 8.36 2.42
C VAL A 143 -18.92 7.77 1.43
N PHE A 144 -18.45 7.05 0.42
CA PHE A 144 -19.31 6.38 -0.55
C PHE A 144 -20.23 5.33 0.10
N VAL A 145 -19.70 4.48 0.98
CA VAL A 145 -20.47 3.45 1.69
C VAL A 145 -21.53 4.07 2.62
N LEU A 146 -21.15 5.14 3.34
CA LEU A 146 -22.09 5.87 4.20
C LEU A 146 -23.18 6.55 3.40
N GLY A 147 -22.84 7.22 2.30
CA GLY A 147 -23.81 7.88 1.41
C GLY A 147 -24.83 6.90 0.84
N ARG A 148 -24.41 5.72 0.41
CA ARG A 148 -25.33 4.65 -0.03
C ARG A 148 -26.27 4.16 1.08
N ARG A 149 -25.82 4.17 2.32
CA ARG A 149 -26.64 3.73 3.45
C ARG A 149 -27.70 4.74 3.84
N VAL A 150 -27.41 6.03 3.69
CA VAL A 150 -28.36 7.13 3.98
C VAL A 150 -29.41 7.26 2.87
N ALA A 151 -29.05 6.93 1.62
CA ALA A 151 -29.93 7.03 0.45
C ALA A 151 -30.91 5.83 0.28
N ARG A 152 -30.85 4.84 1.18
CA ARG A 152 -31.81 3.70 1.26
C ARG A 152 -32.83 3.90 2.35
#